data_83e50dfcf989e3ce1d523c355d537a5c
#
_entry.id   83e50dfcf989e3ce1d523c355d537a5c
#
_cell.length_a   1.000
_cell.length_b   1.000
_cell.length_c   1.000
_cell.angle_alpha   90.00
_cell.angle_beta   90.00
_cell.angle_gamma   90.00
#
_symmetry.space_group_name_H-M   'P 1'
#
loop_
_entity.id
_entity.type
_entity.pdbx_description
1 polymer ?
#
loop_
_entity_poly.entity_id
_entity_poly.type
_entity_poly.pdbx_seq_one_letter_code
_entity_poly.pdbx_strand_id
1 'polypeptide(L)'
;RRRDGQGDGQGGAHRRRRPHLRPRHRDPASRRRRPRACPLRSRRPPPAAAASAPTIRVTTDVFDLEISLEGGTLQGATLLNYPVAKDRPDELVALLETDPNQLGLLQTGLRSATEGPEPNHRAMFTSTRTSFDLGSADELVVPLAWSDEAGVTVEKRLTFTRGSYTVKVEQVVTNNSDVAWRGAEYAQLQRRSFEPERSMFDVDTYSFDGPIVYDGDKSEKLDRDDLIDDGPYTMATDNGWFGAIQHHFVSAVVPEKGTSQRYSVSVRGSVATANSIGPAVAVVPQAGLRVEAVLRQQAPSPRA
;
A
#
# COMPACT_ATOMS: atom_id res chain seq x y z
N ARG A 1 -48.16 -45.98 -16.58
CA ARG A 1 -47.89 -46.13 -18.05
C ARG A 1 -46.38 -45.90 -18.20
N ARG A 2 -45.50 -46.95 -18.14
CA ARG A 2 -45.02 -47.85 -19.19
C ARG A 2 -44.56 -47.05 -20.43
N ARG A 3 -43.27 -47.13 -20.87
CA ARG A 3 -42.48 -48.26 -21.43
C ARG A 3 -41.04 -47.79 -21.57
N ASP A 4 -40.02 -48.48 -21.10
CA ASP A 4 -39.28 -49.61 -21.71
C ASP A 4 -38.65 -49.28 -23.08
N GLY A 5 -37.34 -49.48 -23.16
CA GLY A 5 -36.56 -49.45 -24.38
C GLY A 5 -35.10 -49.82 -24.16
N GLN A 6 -34.88 -51.10 -24.09
CA GLN A 6 -33.64 -51.83 -24.06
C GLN A 6 -33.02 -51.88 -25.48
N GLY A 7 -31.70 -51.95 -25.59
CA GLY A 7 -30.99 -52.15 -26.85
C GLY A 7 -29.54 -52.54 -26.65
N ASP A 8 -29.28 -53.82 -26.67
CA ASP A 8 -28.01 -54.54 -26.67
C ASP A 8 -27.24 -54.39 -27.99
N GLY A 9 -25.95 -54.67 -27.95
CA GLY A 9 -25.15 -55.00 -29.13
C GLY A 9 -23.65 -54.92 -28.92
N GLN A 10 -22.98 -55.97 -28.42
CA GLN A 10 -22.00 -56.86 -29.11
C GLN A 10 -20.95 -56.09 -29.93
N GLY A 11 -19.63 -56.13 -29.65
CA GLY A 11 -18.78 -57.33 -29.65
C GLY A 11 -17.79 -57.19 -30.81
N GLY A 12 -16.47 -57.18 -30.59
CA GLY A 12 -15.51 -57.14 -31.69
C GLY A 12 -14.06 -57.18 -31.23
N ALA A 13 -13.56 -58.37 -30.94
CA ALA A 13 -12.14 -58.62 -30.69
C ALA A 13 -11.36 -58.67 -32.00
N HIS A 14 -10.29 -57.93 -32.13
CA HIS A 14 -9.26 -58.17 -33.16
C HIS A 14 -7.82 -58.11 -32.58
N ARG A 15 -7.30 -59.30 -32.43
CA ARG A 15 -6.00 -59.88 -32.83
C ARG A 15 -4.78 -58.95 -32.85
N ARG A 16 -3.89 -59.29 -31.96
CA ARG A 16 -2.44 -58.92 -31.92
C ARG A 16 -1.72 -59.42 -33.18
N ARG A 17 -0.96 -58.60 -33.87
CA ARG A 17 0.09 -58.97 -34.80
C ARG A 17 1.42 -58.43 -34.28
N ARG A 18 2.39 -59.31 -34.10
CA ARG A 18 3.82 -59.07 -33.83
C ARG A 18 4.49 -58.57 -35.10
N PRO A 19 5.39 -57.57 -35.06
CA PRO A 19 6.25 -57.27 -36.20
C PRO A 19 7.57 -58.05 -36.10
N HIS A 20 8.01 -58.45 -37.28
CA HIS A 20 9.20 -59.22 -37.61
C HIS A 20 10.49 -58.45 -37.32
N LEU A 21 11.47 -59.14 -36.75
CA LEU A 21 12.88 -58.78 -36.67
C LEU A 21 13.53 -58.76 -38.07
N ARG A 22 14.22 -57.64 -38.40
CA ARG A 22 15.17 -57.57 -39.51
C ARG A 22 16.57 -57.30 -39.02
N PRO A 23 17.62 -57.78 -39.69
CA PRO A 23 18.97 -57.87 -39.19
C PRO A 23 19.75 -56.60 -39.24
N ARG A 24 20.67 -56.47 -38.31
CA ARG A 24 21.60 -55.37 -38.13
C ARG A 24 22.67 -55.32 -39.28
N HIS A 25 22.66 -54.21 -40.02
CA HIS A 25 23.81 -53.82 -40.84
C HIS A 25 24.80 -53.06 -39.94
N ARG A 26 26.04 -53.52 -39.89
CA ARG A 26 27.18 -52.81 -39.35
C ARG A 26 27.71 -51.84 -40.40
N ASP A 27 27.75 -50.56 -40.04
CA ASP A 27 28.53 -49.55 -40.76
C ASP A 27 29.72 -49.10 -39.93
N PRO A 28 30.92 -49.05 -40.50
CA PRO A 28 32.12 -48.61 -39.82
C PRO A 28 32.41 -47.14 -40.10
N ALA A 29 32.90 -46.44 -39.11
CA ALA A 29 33.60 -45.16 -39.15
C ALA A 29 33.00 -44.09 -38.25
N SER A 30 33.30 -44.24 -36.97
CA SER A 30 33.14 -43.14 -36.00
C SER A 30 34.22 -42.06 -36.24
N ARG A 31 33.90 -41.04 -37.00
CA ARG A 31 34.66 -39.78 -36.98
C ARG A 31 34.35 -39.08 -35.66
N ARG A 32 35.35 -39.05 -34.77
CA ARG A 32 35.35 -38.26 -33.54
C ARG A 32 35.09 -36.76 -33.91
N ARG A 33 33.88 -36.30 -33.67
CA ARG A 33 33.58 -34.85 -33.68
C ARG A 33 34.14 -34.25 -32.39
N ARG A 34 35.08 -33.33 -32.54
CA ARG A 34 35.56 -32.46 -31.45
C ARG A 34 34.34 -31.72 -30.84
N PRO A 35 34.24 -31.60 -29.51
CA PRO A 35 33.20 -30.80 -28.90
C PRO A 35 33.39 -29.33 -29.31
N ARG A 36 32.37 -28.76 -29.93
CA ARG A 36 32.30 -27.31 -30.15
C ARG A 36 32.17 -26.66 -28.79
N ALA A 37 33.11 -25.78 -28.44
CA ALA A 37 33.03 -24.93 -27.27
C ALA A 37 31.72 -24.12 -27.35
N CYS A 38 30.84 -24.28 -26.35
CA CYS A 38 29.71 -23.41 -26.14
C CYS A 38 30.24 -21.98 -25.91
N PRO A 39 29.73 -20.95 -26.64
CA PRO A 39 30.04 -19.58 -26.29
C PRO A 39 29.55 -19.32 -24.87
N LEU A 40 30.46 -18.88 -24.03
CA LEU A 40 30.15 -18.35 -22.70
C LEU A 40 29.03 -17.33 -22.86
N ARG A 41 27.81 -17.67 -22.40
CA ARG A 41 26.74 -16.69 -22.20
C ARG A 41 27.28 -15.62 -21.27
N SER A 42 27.53 -14.43 -21.80
CA SER A 42 27.78 -13.25 -21.00
C SER A 42 26.65 -13.14 -19.98
N ARG A 43 26.96 -13.32 -18.70
CA ARG A 43 26.03 -13.03 -17.60
C ARG A 43 25.70 -11.55 -17.73
N ARG A 44 24.47 -11.26 -18.17
CA ARG A 44 23.90 -9.92 -18.06
C ARG A 44 24.02 -9.55 -16.58
N PRO A 45 24.63 -8.41 -16.24
CA PRO A 45 24.66 -7.97 -14.86
C PRO A 45 23.22 -7.91 -14.33
N PRO A 46 22.99 -8.27 -13.07
CA PRO A 46 21.67 -8.10 -12.47
C PRO A 46 21.25 -6.64 -12.67
N PRO A 47 19.95 -6.38 -12.94
CA PRO A 47 19.47 -5.01 -13.00
C PRO A 47 19.91 -4.31 -11.70
N ALA A 48 20.54 -3.15 -11.83
CA ALA A 48 20.86 -2.31 -10.69
C ALA A 48 19.58 -2.17 -9.88
N ALA A 49 19.66 -2.45 -8.58
CA ALA A 49 18.55 -2.18 -7.68
C ALA A 49 18.11 -0.74 -7.93
N ALA A 50 16.83 -0.55 -8.24
CA ALA A 50 16.29 0.79 -8.43
C ALA A 50 16.65 1.58 -7.16
N ALA A 51 17.37 2.70 -7.33
CA ALA A 51 17.74 3.53 -6.21
C ALA A 51 16.43 3.95 -5.51
N SER A 52 16.33 3.69 -4.20
CA SER A 52 15.19 4.15 -3.42
C SER A 52 15.11 5.67 -3.48
N ALA A 53 13.89 6.21 -3.53
CA ALA A 53 13.70 7.66 -3.50
C ALA A 53 14.35 8.27 -2.25
N PRO A 54 14.84 9.53 -2.33
CA PRO A 54 15.39 10.21 -1.16
C PRO A 54 14.34 10.31 -0.05
N THR A 55 14.78 10.24 1.20
CA THR A 55 13.92 10.27 2.38
C THR A 55 14.26 11.44 3.30
N ILE A 56 13.27 11.80 4.13
CA ILE A 56 13.37 12.78 5.20
C ILE A 56 13.10 12.04 6.50
N ARG A 57 13.94 12.27 7.52
CA ARG A 57 13.68 11.83 8.89
C ARG A 57 13.01 12.92 9.69
N VAL A 58 11.97 12.57 10.43
CA VAL A 58 11.26 13.47 11.34
C VAL A 58 11.23 12.85 12.72
N THR A 59 11.77 13.57 13.71
CA THR A 59 11.79 13.14 15.11
C THR A 59 10.92 14.07 15.94
N THR A 60 9.98 13.49 16.69
CA THR A 60 9.18 14.20 17.69
C THR A 60 9.39 13.57 19.07
N ASP A 61 8.68 14.04 20.08
CA ASP A 61 8.69 13.44 21.43
C ASP A 61 7.99 12.07 21.50
N VAL A 62 7.17 11.71 20.49
CA VAL A 62 6.40 10.45 20.45
C VAL A 62 6.69 9.58 19.21
N PHE A 63 7.29 10.15 18.17
CA PHE A 63 7.54 9.49 16.89
C PHE A 63 8.98 9.62 16.40
N ASP A 64 9.48 8.56 15.77
CA ASP A 64 10.54 8.60 14.78
C ASP A 64 9.94 8.16 13.42
N LEU A 65 9.97 9.08 12.45
CA LEU A 65 9.27 8.92 11.17
C LEU A 65 10.25 9.00 10.00
N GLU A 66 9.92 8.25 8.94
CA GLU A 66 10.58 8.33 7.64
C GLU A 66 9.56 8.69 6.56
N ILE A 67 9.85 9.77 5.82
CA ILE A 67 9.01 10.29 4.74
C ILE A 67 9.79 10.18 3.43
N SER A 68 9.27 9.44 2.46
CA SER A 68 9.82 9.40 1.10
C SER A 68 9.49 10.70 0.36
N LEU A 69 10.43 11.23 -0.41
CA LEU A 69 10.16 12.33 -1.33
C LEU A 69 9.32 11.89 -2.54
N GLU A 70 9.24 10.59 -2.82
CA GLU A 70 8.25 10.06 -3.75
C GLU A 70 6.87 10.10 -3.09
N GLY A 71 6.03 11.01 -3.55
CA GLY A 71 4.68 11.24 -3.05
C GLY A 71 4.57 11.91 -1.68
N GLY A 72 5.66 12.16 -0.97
CA GLY A 72 5.60 12.52 0.44
C GLY A 72 4.99 11.39 1.29
N THR A 73 5.31 10.14 0.94
CA THR A 73 4.78 8.93 1.57
C THR A 73 5.37 8.75 2.96
N LEU A 74 4.52 8.58 3.97
CA LEU A 74 4.96 8.09 5.28
C LEU A 74 5.25 6.59 5.16
N GLN A 75 6.53 6.23 5.16
CA GLN A 75 7.00 4.86 4.94
C GLN A 75 7.67 4.24 6.15
N GLY A 76 7.92 5.03 7.20
CA GLY A 76 8.38 4.58 8.49
C GLY A 76 7.69 5.36 9.60
N ALA A 77 7.21 4.67 10.64
CA ALA A 77 6.65 5.30 11.83
C ALA A 77 6.85 4.40 13.04
N THR A 78 7.79 4.79 13.91
CA THR A 78 8.10 4.10 15.15
C THR A 78 7.58 4.89 16.34
N LEU A 79 6.91 4.21 17.27
CA LEU A 79 6.37 4.77 18.50
C LEU A 79 7.44 4.79 19.59
N LEU A 80 7.94 5.97 19.97
CA LEU A 80 9.06 6.11 20.92
C LEU A 80 8.71 5.68 22.36
N ASN A 81 7.41 5.69 22.70
CA ASN A 81 6.94 5.37 24.05
C ASN A 81 6.32 3.98 24.19
N TYR A 82 6.37 3.14 23.14
CA TYR A 82 5.74 1.83 23.14
C TYR A 82 6.71 0.74 22.73
N PRO A 83 7.28 -0.02 23.69
CA PRO A 83 8.05 -1.20 23.38
C PRO A 83 7.14 -2.34 22.89
N VAL A 84 7.67 -3.21 22.02
CA VAL A 84 6.96 -4.39 21.50
C VAL A 84 6.57 -5.34 22.63
N ALA A 85 7.43 -5.48 23.65
CA ALA A 85 7.18 -6.29 24.84
C ALA A 85 7.86 -5.71 26.05
N LYS A 86 7.33 -5.99 27.25
CA LYS A 86 7.87 -5.47 28.52
C LYS A 86 9.31 -5.93 28.83
N ASP A 87 9.68 -7.11 28.35
CA ASP A 87 11.00 -7.70 28.48
C ASP A 87 11.98 -7.26 27.39
N ARG A 88 11.51 -6.50 26.40
CA ARG A 88 12.27 -5.94 25.26
C ARG A 88 12.06 -4.44 25.12
N PRO A 89 12.51 -3.63 26.11
CA PRO A 89 12.22 -2.20 26.16
C PRO A 89 12.88 -1.41 25.01
N ASP A 90 13.93 -1.94 24.40
CA ASP A 90 14.66 -1.32 23.30
C ASP A 90 14.06 -1.62 21.92
N GLU A 91 13.16 -2.59 21.83
CA GLU A 91 12.42 -2.89 20.61
C GLU A 91 11.09 -2.12 20.60
N LEU A 92 11.02 -1.07 19.77
CA LEU A 92 9.87 -0.19 19.70
C LEU A 92 8.88 -0.64 18.62
N VAL A 93 7.59 -0.37 18.84
CA VAL A 93 6.53 -0.69 17.90
C VAL A 93 6.67 0.18 16.66
N ALA A 94 6.81 -0.46 15.50
CA ALA A 94 6.73 0.17 14.19
C ALA A 94 5.31 0.00 13.63
N LEU A 95 4.69 1.13 13.29
CA LEU A 95 3.35 1.17 12.69
C LEU A 95 3.41 1.18 11.17
N LEU A 96 4.44 1.80 10.61
CA LEU A 96 4.69 1.86 9.17
C LEU A 96 6.11 1.38 8.89
N GLU A 97 6.26 0.53 7.88
CA GLU A 97 7.53 -0.05 7.45
C GLU A 97 7.50 -0.36 5.96
N THR A 98 8.69 -0.37 5.36
CA THR A 98 8.88 -0.76 3.95
C THR A 98 9.23 -2.24 3.76
N ASP A 99 9.47 -2.99 4.84
CA ASP A 99 9.72 -4.44 4.75
C ASP A 99 8.48 -5.12 4.11
N PRO A 100 8.65 -5.88 3.02
CA PRO A 100 7.54 -6.59 2.40
C PRO A 100 6.77 -7.53 3.33
N ASN A 101 7.40 -8.00 4.41
CA ASN A 101 6.76 -8.88 5.40
C ASN A 101 5.95 -8.11 6.45
N GLN A 102 6.25 -6.84 6.65
CA GLN A 102 5.61 -5.95 7.63
C GLN A 102 5.08 -4.67 6.99
N LEU A 103 4.86 -4.70 5.68
CA LEU A 103 4.52 -3.53 4.89
C LEU A 103 3.40 -2.70 5.52
N GLY A 104 3.71 -1.43 5.76
CA GLY A 104 2.77 -0.40 6.19
C GLY A 104 3.16 0.91 5.54
N LEU A 105 2.34 1.45 4.64
CA LEU A 105 2.59 2.72 3.95
C LEU A 105 1.36 3.60 4.02
N LEU A 106 1.56 4.87 4.32
CA LEU A 106 0.52 5.87 4.21
C LEU A 106 0.87 6.88 3.12
N GLN A 107 -0.03 7.01 2.18
CA GLN A 107 0.14 7.79 0.98
C GLN A 107 -1.02 8.75 0.81
N THR A 108 -0.70 9.99 0.45
CA THR A 108 -1.69 11.03 0.13
C THR A 108 -1.30 11.70 -1.17
N GLY A 109 -2.26 12.28 -1.86
CA GLY A 109 -1.98 13.00 -3.10
C GLY A 109 -3.22 13.64 -3.69
N LEU A 110 -3.04 14.24 -4.85
CA LEU A 110 -4.11 14.80 -5.64
C LEU A 110 -4.18 14.05 -6.97
N ARG A 111 -5.40 13.67 -7.37
CA ARG A 111 -5.70 13.16 -8.72
C ARG A 111 -6.14 14.33 -9.55
N SER A 112 -5.51 14.55 -10.69
CA SER A 112 -5.88 15.61 -11.62
C SER A 112 -6.87 15.10 -12.67
N ALA A 113 -7.87 15.89 -13.00
CA ALA A 113 -8.72 15.69 -14.16
C ALA A 113 -8.16 16.37 -15.42
N THR A 114 -7.07 17.15 -15.26
CA THR A 114 -6.34 17.80 -16.35
C THR A 114 -5.26 16.85 -16.86
N GLU A 115 -5.02 16.79 -18.15
CA GLU A 115 -3.90 16.03 -18.70
C GLU A 115 -2.56 16.61 -18.22
N GLY A 116 -1.62 15.73 -17.88
CA GLY A 116 -0.28 16.13 -17.46
C GLY A 116 0.17 15.45 -16.16
N PRO A 117 1.29 15.93 -15.60
CA PRO A 117 1.81 15.42 -14.34
C PRO A 117 0.83 15.66 -13.18
N GLU A 118 0.67 14.68 -12.32
CA GLU A 118 -0.17 14.74 -11.12
C GLU A 118 0.69 14.76 -9.86
N PRO A 119 0.40 15.60 -8.84
CA PRO A 119 1.04 15.55 -7.54
C PRO A 119 0.50 14.38 -6.69
N ASN A 120 0.65 13.18 -7.21
CA ASN A 120 0.19 11.94 -6.60
C ASN A 120 1.31 11.29 -5.76
N HIS A 121 1.06 10.10 -5.20
CA HIS A 121 2.01 9.35 -4.37
C HIS A 121 3.23 8.80 -5.12
N ARG A 122 3.33 9.01 -6.44
CA ARG A 122 4.50 8.66 -7.28
C ARG A 122 5.24 9.90 -7.79
N ALA A 123 4.67 11.08 -7.56
CA ALA A 123 5.31 12.32 -7.96
C ALA A 123 6.50 12.61 -7.06
N MET A 124 7.58 13.13 -7.62
CA MET A 124 8.75 13.51 -6.85
C MET A 124 8.55 14.89 -6.25
N PHE A 125 8.51 14.97 -4.93
CA PHE A 125 8.51 16.20 -4.14
C PHE A 125 9.93 16.60 -3.81
N THR A 126 10.11 17.85 -3.43
CA THR A 126 11.37 18.40 -2.94
C THR A 126 11.22 18.91 -1.53
N SER A 127 12.30 18.91 -0.77
CA SER A 127 12.39 19.51 0.56
C SER A 127 13.69 20.27 0.70
N THR A 128 13.68 21.31 1.51
CA THR A 128 14.88 22.11 1.84
C THR A 128 15.78 21.44 2.86
N ARG A 129 15.31 20.41 3.55
CA ARG A 129 16.03 19.67 4.59
C ARG A 129 15.81 18.17 4.44
N THR A 130 16.77 17.39 4.92
CA THR A 130 16.70 15.92 4.98
C THR A 130 16.32 15.41 6.37
N SER A 131 16.25 16.30 7.37
CA SER A 131 15.83 15.96 8.72
C SER A 131 15.13 17.14 9.39
N PHE A 132 14.16 16.80 10.23
CA PHE A 132 13.39 17.74 11.05
C PHE A 132 13.27 17.18 12.46
N ASP A 133 13.40 18.05 13.45
CA ASP A 133 13.31 17.69 14.86
C ASP A 133 12.39 18.68 15.57
N LEU A 134 11.42 18.15 16.34
CA LEU A 134 10.49 18.96 17.12
C LEU A 134 11.21 19.73 18.24
N GLY A 135 12.29 19.16 18.80
CA GLY A 135 13.06 19.77 19.86
C GLY A 135 12.20 20.21 21.02
N SER A 136 12.25 21.49 21.37
CA SER A 136 11.45 22.12 22.44
C SER A 136 10.18 22.80 21.92
N ALA A 137 9.91 22.81 20.59
CA ALA A 137 8.74 23.45 20.03
C ALA A 137 7.45 22.67 20.30
N ASP A 138 6.30 23.33 20.32
CA ASP A 138 4.99 22.68 20.49
C ASP A 138 4.47 22.11 19.16
N GLU A 139 4.95 22.64 18.04
CA GLU A 139 4.55 22.23 16.70
C GLU A 139 5.74 22.20 15.76
N LEU A 140 5.74 21.24 14.84
CA LEU A 140 6.72 21.09 13.77
C LEU A 140 5.97 20.95 12.44
N VAL A 141 6.31 21.78 11.46
CA VAL A 141 5.78 21.69 10.09
C VAL A 141 6.88 21.24 9.15
N VAL A 142 6.61 20.19 8.40
CA VAL A 142 7.48 19.64 7.34
C VAL A 142 6.87 19.96 5.99
N PRO A 143 7.37 20.96 5.25
CA PRO A 143 6.89 21.32 3.93
C PRO A 143 7.58 20.51 2.85
N LEU A 144 6.78 20.01 1.89
CA LEU A 144 7.25 19.37 0.67
C LEU A 144 6.66 20.13 -0.51
N ALA A 145 7.45 20.42 -1.53
CA ALA A 145 7.02 21.17 -2.70
C ALA A 145 7.04 20.31 -3.97
N TRP A 146 6.03 20.50 -4.79
CA TRP A 146 5.93 19.94 -6.12
C TRP A 146 5.46 21.02 -7.11
N SER A 147 5.90 20.93 -8.35
CA SER A 147 5.44 21.83 -9.43
C SER A 147 5.44 21.09 -10.76
N ASP A 148 4.54 21.51 -11.64
CA ASP A 148 4.59 21.14 -13.05
C ASP A 148 5.16 22.30 -13.92
N GLU A 149 5.34 22.02 -15.21
CA GLU A 149 5.82 23.02 -16.17
C GLU A 149 4.71 24.00 -16.60
N ALA A 150 3.43 23.68 -16.32
CA ALA A 150 2.29 24.51 -16.69
C ALA A 150 2.04 25.65 -15.69
N GLY A 151 2.70 25.65 -14.53
CA GLY A 151 2.58 26.67 -13.51
C GLY A 151 1.69 26.30 -12.33
N VAL A 152 1.31 25.02 -12.20
CA VAL A 152 0.66 24.51 -10.99
C VAL A 152 1.73 24.10 -9.99
N THR A 153 1.59 24.58 -8.76
CA THR A 153 2.46 24.20 -7.65
C THR A 153 1.62 23.62 -6.52
N VAL A 154 2.18 22.64 -5.83
CA VAL A 154 1.56 22.03 -4.63
C VAL A 154 2.56 22.02 -3.50
N GLU A 155 2.16 22.59 -2.37
CA GLU A 155 2.87 22.46 -1.11
C GLU A 155 2.11 21.48 -0.22
N LYS A 156 2.74 20.33 0.08
CA LYS A 156 2.25 19.36 1.05
C LYS A 156 2.90 19.66 2.38
N ARG A 157 2.10 19.92 3.42
CA ARG A 157 2.54 20.23 4.78
C ARG A 157 2.15 19.09 5.71
N LEU A 158 3.13 18.50 6.37
CA LEU A 158 2.89 17.54 7.45
C LEU A 158 3.15 18.27 8.77
N THR A 159 2.12 18.36 9.60
CA THR A 159 2.18 19.07 10.89
C THR A 159 2.11 18.07 12.04
N PHE A 160 3.07 18.18 12.95
CA PHE A 160 3.23 17.36 14.14
C PHE A 160 3.09 18.24 15.36
N THR A 161 2.30 17.81 16.34
CA THR A 161 2.10 18.53 17.61
C THR A 161 2.66 17.70 18.74
N ARG A 162 3.34 18.36 19.69
CA ARG A 162 3.93 17.72 20.88
C ARG A 162 2.91 16.86 21.63
N GLY A 163 3.33 15.66 22.03
CA GLY A 163 2.50 14.69 22.76
C GLY A 163 1.37 14.07 21.93
N SER A 164 1.26 14.40 20.64
CA SER A 164 0.18 13.94 19.78
C SER A 164 0.63 12.83 18.82
N TYR A 165 -0.15 11.79 18.73
CA TYR A 165 -0.02 10.73 17.74
C TYR A 165 -0.80 11.03 16.45
N THR A 166 -1.20 12.29 16.24
CA THR A 166 -1.88 12.76 15.05
C THR A 166 -0.92 13.49 14.13
N VAL A 167 -0.93 13.17 12.86
CA VAL A 167 -0.21 13.90 11.80
C VAL A 167 -1.25 14.58 10.91
N LYS A 168 -1.25 15.90 10.89
CA LYS A 168 -2.10 16.67 9.99
C LYS A 168 -1.39 16.80 8.64
N VAL A 169 -2.09 16.45 7.55
CA VAL A 169 -1.57 16.58 6.18
C VAL A 169 -2.44 17.58 5.43
N GLU A 170 -1.84 18.66 4.98
CA GLU A 170 -2.48 19.69 4.16
C GLU A 170 -1.83 19.74 2.79
N GLN A 171 -2.60 19.95 1.74
CA GLN A 171 -2.11 20.18 0.39
C GLN A 171 -2.62 21.52 -0.10
N VAL A 172 -1.72 22.46 -0.33
CA VAL A 172 -2.03 23.79 -0.83
C VAL A 172 -1.70 23.82 -2.32
N VAL A 173 -2.72 23.92 -3.15
CA VAL A 173 -2.59 24.02 -4.60
C VAL A 173 -2.58 25.50 -4.99
N THR A 174 -1.58 25.93 -5.73
CA THR A 174 -1.52 27.28 -6.33
C THR A 174 -1.47 27.11 -7.84
N ASN A 175 -2.42 27.70 -8.53
CA ASN A 175 -2.52 27.64 -9.99
C ASN A 175 -2.12 28.97 -10.63
N ASN A 176 -0.89 29.06 -11.11
CA ASN A 176 -0.36 30.19 -11.87
C ASN A 176 -0.43 29.97 -13.39
N SER A 177 -1.10 28.89 -13.84
CA SER A 177 -1.33 28.64 -15.26
C SER A 177 -2.50 29.45 -15.80
N ASP A 178 -2.70 29.43 -17.12
CA ASP A 178 -3.81 30.09 -17.79
C ASP A 178 -5.11 29.28 -17.83
N VAL A 179 -5.06 28.00 -17.35
CA VAL A 179 -6.17 27.04 -17.40
C VAL A 179 -6.58 26.67 -15.98
N ALA A 180 -7.88 26.52 -15.72
CA ALA A 180 -8.34 26.03 -14.43
C ALA A 180 -7.84 24.61 -14.16
N TRP A 181 -7.13 24.44 -13.05
CA TRP A 181 -6.77 23.10 -12.55
C TRP A 181 -7.98 22.45 -11.87
N ARG A 182 -8.18 21.16 -12.12
CA ARG A 182 -9.25 20.38 -11.47
C ARG A 182 -8.68 19.10 -10.91
N GLY A 183 -9.02 18.78 -9.69
CA GLY A 183 -8.56 17.55 -9.07
C GLY A 183 -9.32 17.19 -7.81
N ALA A 184 -9.00 16.04 -7.26
CA ALA A 184 -9.54 15.51 -6.01
C ALA A 184 -8.39 15.01 -5.13
N GLU A 185 -8.49 15.28 -3.84
CA GLU A 185 -7.59 14.67 -2.88
C GLU A 185 -7.91 13.20 -2.68
N TYR A 186 -6.88 12.44 -2.35
CA TYR A 186 -7.05 11.07 -1.89
C TYR A 186 -6.02 10.74 -0.83
N ALA A 187 -6.36 9.78 -0.01
CA ALA A 187 -5.44 9.13 0.91
C ALA A 187 -5.59 7.62 0.82
N GLN A 188 -4.49 6.89 0.98
CA GLN A 188 -4.51 5.44 1.04
C GLN A 188 -3.54 4.92 2.08
N LEU A 189 -3.97 3.86 2.77
CA LEU A 189 -3.18 3.08 3.70
C LEU A 189 -3.01 1.68 3.11
N GLN A 190 -1.77 1.30 2.86
CA GLN A 190 -1.42 -0.06 2.47
C GLN A 190 -0.87 -0.77 3.69
N ARG A 191 -1.38 -1.97 3.96
CA ARG A 191 -0.87 -2.81 5.03
C ARG A 191 -0.89 -4.28 4.65
N ARG A 192 0.21 -4.96 4.98
CA ARG A 192 0.21 -6.41 4.95
C ARG A 192 -0.52 -6.92 6.18
N SER A 193 -1.58 -7.68 5.98
CA SER A 193 -2.23 -8.41 7.06
C SER A 193 -1.36 -9.59 7.48
N PHE A 194 -1.16 -9.74 8.78
CA PHE A 194 -0.57 -10.94 9.35
C PHE A 194 -1.70 -11.96 9.56
N GLU A 195 -1.54 -13.13 8.98
CA GLU A 195 -2.29 -14.30 9.45
C GLU A 195 -1.47 -14.87 10.61
N PRO A 196 -1.92 -14.73 11.87
CA PRO A 196 -1.25 -15.43 12.96
C PRO A 196 -1.36 -16.93 12.67
N GLU A 197 -0.23 -17.66 12.78
CA GLU A 197 -0.28 -19.12 12.81
C GLU A 197 -1.24 -19.51 13.95
N ARG A 198 -2.40 -20.06 13.59
CA ARG A 198 -3.46 -20.42 14.53
C ARG A 198 -2.99 -21.54 15.44
N SER A 199 -2.39 -21.18 16.56
CA SER A 199 -2.16 -22.11 17.67
C SER A 199 -3.38 -22.11 18.59
N MET A 200 -3.98 -23.26 18.82
CA MET A 200 -5.12 -23.42 19.74
C MET A 200 -4.77 -23.11 21.22
N PHE A 201 -3.51 -22.82 21.50
CA PHE A 201 -3.00 -22.57 22.87
C PHE A 201 -2.50 -21.15 23.09
N ASP A 202 -2.59 -20.27 22.08
CA ASP A 202 -2.04 -18.93 22.15
C ASP A 202 -3.18 -17.93 22.40
N VAL A 203 -3.12 -17.21 23.52
CA VAL A 203 -4.14 -16.23 23.93
C VAL A 203 -4.15 -15.02 22.98
N ASP A 204 -3.04 -14.76 22.27
CA ASP A 204 -2.91 -13.68 21.29
C ASP A 204 -3.66 -13.93 19.96
N THR A 205 -4.19 -15.13 19.75
CA THR A 205 -5.01 -15.48 18.57
C THR A 205 -6.34 -14.73 18.47
N TYR A 206 -6.71 -13.94 19.47
CA TYR A 206 -7.95 -13.15 19.48
C TYR A 206 -7.78 -11.69 19.03
N SER A 207 -6.56 -11.22 18.77
CA SER A 207 -6.38 -9.86 18.27
C SER A 207 -6.61 -9.80 16.77
N PHE A 208 -7.53 -8.94 16.34
CA PHE A 208 -7.76 -8.67 14.92
C PHE A 208 -6.59 -7.88 14.35
N ASP A 209 -6.07 -8.31 13.21
CA ASP A 209 -5.09 -7.58 12.39
C ASP A 209 -5.68 -7.43 10.99
N GLY A 210 -5.95 -6.21 10.57
CA GLY A 210 -6.58 -5.97 9.27
C GLY A 210 -7.26 -4.62 9.14
N PRO A 211 -7.92 -4.38 7.99
CA PRO A 211 -8.58 -3.12 7.71
C PRO A 211 -9.85 -2.93 8.55
N ILE A 212 -10.09 -1.67 8.89
CA ILE A 212 -11.28 -1.21 9.61
C ILE A 212 -11.79 0.06 8.94
N VAL A 213 -13.11 0.20 8.88
CA VAL A 213 -13.79 1.39 8.37
C VAL A 213 -14.80 1.88 9.40
N TYR A 214 -15.15 3.17 9.31
CA TYR A 214 -16.21 3.79 10.07
C TYR A 214 -17.10 4.61 9.13
N ASP A 215 -18.40 4.37 9.14
CA ASP A 215 -19.34 4.96 8.19
C ASP A 215 -20.00 6.25 8.70
N GLY A 216 -19.67 6.68 9.92
CA GLY A 216 -20.27 7.80 10.61
C GLY A 216 -21.19 7.39 11.76
N ASP A 217 -21.56 6.11 11.86
CA ASP A 217 -22.40 5.52 12.89
C ASP A 217 -21.70 4.35 13.59
N LYS A 218 -21.18 3.40 12.83
CA LYS A 218 -20.52 2.18 13.34
C LYS A 218 -19.17 1.94 12.69
N SER A 219 -18.30 1.25 13.41
CA SER A 219 -17.04 0.72 12.86
C SER A 219 -17.22 -0.74 12.44
N GLU A 220 -16.64 -1.09 11.31
CA GLU A 220 -16.67 -2.42 10.74
C GLU A 220 -15.24 -2.91 10.47
N LYS A 221 -14.91 -4.08 11.00
CA LYS A 221 -13.66 -4.79 10.70
C LYS A 221 -13.91 -5.64 9.47
N LEU A 222 -13.05 -5.48 8.48
CA LEU A 222 -13.21 -6.18 7.21
C LEU A 222 -12.28 -7.39 7.17
N ASP A 223 -12.87 -8.57 7.03
CA ASP A 223 -12.10 -9.80 6.91
C ASP A 223 -11.42 -9.86 5.53
N ARG A 224 -10.22 -10.42 5.50
CA ARG A 224 -9.45 -10.55 4.28
C ARG A 224 -10.12 -11.51 3.29
N ASP A 225 -10.62 -12.63 3.77
CA ASP A 225 -11.20 -13.67 2.91
C ASP A 225 -12.52 -13.17 2.32
N ASP A 226 -13.33 -12.44 3.08
CA ASP A 226 -14.54 -11.76 2.56
C ASP A 226 -14.19 -10.76 1.45
N LEU A 227 -13.11 -9.97 1.63
CA LEU A 227 -12.64 -9.02 0.60
C LEU A 227 -12.09 -9.70 -0.68
N ILE A 228 -11.64 -10.93 -0.58
CA ILE A 228 -11.20 -11.74 -1.73
C ILE A 228 -12.42 -12.36 -2.44
N ASP A 229 -13.35 -12.92 -1.69
CA ASP A 229 -14.49 -13.68 -2.22
C ASP A 229 -15.60 -12.76 -2.75
N ASP A 230 -15.94 -11.70 -2.00
CA ASP A 230 -17.02 -10.77 -2.33
C ASP A 230 -16.53 -9.55 -3.13
N GLY A 231 -15.22 -9.33 -3.20
CA GLY A 231 -14.61 -8.20 -3.88
C GLY A 231 -14.42 -6.96 -2.98
N PRO A 232 -14.05 -5.81 -3.56
CA PRO A 232 -13.74 -4.62 -2.81
C PRO A 232 -14.94 -4.08 -2.03
N TYR A 233 -14.76 -3.80 -0.74
CA TYR A 233 -15.72 -3.04 0.05
C TYR A 233 -15.74 -1.58 -0.41
N THR A 234 -16.93 -0.95 -0.48
CA THR A 234 -17.08 0.45 -0.85
C THR A 234 -18.16 1.12 -0.02
N MET A 235 -17.92 2.37 0.38
CA MET A 235 -18.91 3.22 1.04
C MET A 235 -18.72 4.68 0.67
N ALA A 236 -19.74 5.51 0.93
CA ALA A 236 -19.65 6.96 0.81
C ALA A 236 -20.31 7.62 2.02
N THR A 237 -19.60 8.54 2.66
CA THR A 237 -20.08 9.27 3.84
C THR A 237 -19.29 10.58 3.99
N ASP A 238 -19.84 11.53 4.73
CA ASP A 238 -19.21 12.82 5.07
C ASP A 238 -18.64 12.86 6.49
N ASN A 239 -18.74 11.76 7.24
CA ASN A 239 -18.28 11.63 8.62
C ASN A 239 -17.60 10.27 8.86
N GLY A 240 -16.92 9.72 7.87
CA GLY A 240 -16.26 8.43 7.99
C GLY A 240 -14.75 8.52 8.11
N TRP A 241 -14.15 7.37 8.39
CA TRP A 241 -12.70 7.17 8.33
C TRP A 241 -12.38 5.71 7.96
N PHE A 242 -11.15 5.47 7.57
CA PHE A 242 -10.63 4.13 7.35
C PHE A 242 -9.27 3.96 8.04
N GLY A 243 -8.91 2.72 8.32
CA GLY A 243 -7.64 2.42 8.96
C GLY A 243 -7.27 0.96 8.89
N ALA A 244 -6.20 0.62 9.60
CA ALA A 244 -5.77 -0.74 9.83
C ALA A 244 -5.44 -0.94 11.32
N ILE A 245 -5.90 -2.05 11.86
CA ILE A 245 -5.58 -2.50 13.22
C ILE A 245 -4.34 -3.38 13.14
N GLN A 246 -3.43 -3.20 14.07
CA GLN A 246 -2.24 -4.02 14.31
C GLN A 246 -2.17 -4.31 15.81
N HIS A 247 -2.53 -5.51 16.22
CA HIS A 247 -2.62 -5.88 17.63
C HIS A 247 -3.48 -4.90 18.45
N HIS A 248 -2.84 -4.02 19.20
CA HIS A 248 -3.49 -3.04 20.06
C HIS A 248 -3.46 -1.61 19.47
N PHE A 249 -2.90 -1.43 18.30
CA PHE A 249 -2.75 -0.12 17.65
C PHE A 249 -3.68 -0.02 16.44
N VAL A 250 -4.09 1.20 16.14
CA VAL A 250 -4.81 1.51 14.90
C VAL A 250 -4.13 2.68 14.21
N SER A 251 -3.85 2.51 12.93
CA SER A 251 -3.46 3.61 12.05
C SER A 251 -4.69 3.98 11.21
N ALA A 252 -5.17 5.21 11.31
CA ALA A 252 -6.39 5.65 10.65
C ALA A 252 -6.19 6.96 9.88
N VAL A 253 -6.88 7.06 8.75
CA VAL A 253 -7.04 8.31 7.98
C VAL A 253 -8.43 8.83 8.23
N VAL A 254 -8.50 10.05 8.76
CA VAL A 254 -9.74 10.73 9.10
C VAL A 254 -9.83 12.00 8.25
N PRO A 255 -10.56 11.99 7.13
CA PRO A 255 -10.81 13.18 6.34
C PRO A 255 -11.58 14.25 7.13
N GLU A 256 -11.58 15.48 6.61
CA GLU A 256 -12.36 16.56 7.20
C GLU A 256 -13.86 16.25 7.17
N LYS A 257 -14.54 16.46 8.31
CA LYS A 257 -15.98 16.24 8.43
C LYS A 257 -16.77 17.20 7.57
N GLY A 258 -17.91 16.72 7.05
CA GLY A 258 -18.81 17.52 6.23
C GLY A 258 -18.44 17.52 4.75
N THR A 259 -17.32 16.86 4.37
CA THR A 259 -16.96 16.66 2.98
C THR A 259 -17.22 15.22 2.61
N SER A 260 -18.15 14.97 1.67
CA SER A 260 -18.48 13.62 1.22
C SER A 260 -17.27 12.96 0.58
N GLN A 261 -16.84 11.84 1.16
CA GLN A 261 -15.73 11.02 0.70
C GLN A 261 -16.25 9.68 0.19
N ARG A 262 -15.61 9.14 -0.83
CA ARG A 262 -15.80 7.74 -1.25
C ARG A 262 -14.65 6.91 -0.72
N TYR A 263 -14.99 5.84 -0.04
CA TYR A 263 -14.04 4.91 0.55
C TYR A 263 -14.04 3.59 -0.21
N SER A 264 -12.90 2.95 -0.26
CA SER A 264 -12.78 1.60 -0.82
C SER A 264 -11.68 0.84 -0.10
N VAL A 265 -11.93 -0.43 0.17
CA VAL A 265 -10.95 -1.36 0.74
C VAL A 265 -10.87 -2.58 -0.16
N SER A 266 -9.66 -2.95 -0.52
CA SER A 266 -9.40 -4.11 -1.38
C SER A 266 -8.14 -4.85 -0.92
N VAL A 267 -8.03 -6.13 -1.29
CA VAL A 267 -6.88 -6.97 -0.98
C VAL A 267 -6.25 -7.49 -2.26
N ARG A 268 -4.91 -7.46 -2.31
CA ARG A 268 -4.11 -8.11 -3.36
C ARG A 268 -3.02 -8.95 -2.70
N GLY A 269 -3.15 -10.27 -2.83
CA GLY A 269 -2.30 -11.20 -2.10
C GLY A 269 -2.46 -11.02 -0.60
N SER A 270 -1.40 -10.65 0.10
CA SER A 270 -1.42 -10.39 1.54
C SER A 270 -1.49 -8.90 1.90
N VAL A 271 -1.65 -7.99 0.92
CA VAL A 271 -1.69 -6.54 1.18
C VAL A 271 -3.11 -6.03 1.03
N ALA A 272 -3.65 -5.50 2.12
CA ALA A 272 -4.87 -4.71 2.13
C ALA A 272 -4.54 -3.25 1.74
N THR A 273 -5.37 -2.66 0.92
CA THR A 273 -5.32 -1.23 0.57
C THR A 273 -6.66 -0.60 0.87
N ALA A 274 -6.68 0.26 1.86
CA ALA A 274 -7.82 1.10 2.19
C ALA A 274 -7.57 2.52 1.68
N ASN A 275 -8.56 3.13 1.08
CA ASN A 275 -8.42 4.47 0.52
C ASN A 275 -9.69 5.30 0.64
N SER A 276 -9.52 6.63 0.58
CA SER A 276 -10.60 7.60 0.39
C SER A 276 -10.27 8.52 -0.78
N ILE A 277 -11.28 9.02 -1.45
CA ILE A 277 -11.18 10.08 -2.44
C ILE A 277 -12.29 11.10 -2.21
N GLY A 278 -11.90 12.37 -2.10
CA GLY A 278 -12.78 13.52 -1.93
C GLY A 278 -13.48 13.95 -3.22
N PRO A 279 -14.36 14.94 -3.11
CA PRO A 279 -14.97 15.56 -4.28
C PRO A 279 -13.92 16.28 -5.14
N ALA A 280 -14.19 16.34 -6.43
CA ALA A 280 -13.36 17.13 -7.33
C ALA A 280 -13.57 18.63 -7.05
N VAL A 281 -12.45 19.34 -6.93
CA VAL A 281 -12.40 20.80 -6.76
C VAL A 281 -11.73 21.45 -7.96
N ALA A 282 -12.04 22.73 -8.21
CA ALA A 282 -11.43 23.51 -9.26
C ALA A 282 -10.69 24.71 -8.67
N VAL A 283 -9.45 24.92 -9.13
CA VAL A 283 -8.65 26.10 -8.80
C VAL A 283 -8.50 26.92 -10.08
N VAL A 284 -9.16 28.07 -10.11
CA VAL A 284 -9.10 29.00 -11.27
C VAL A 284 -7.68 29.54 -11.43
N PRO A 285 -7.33 30.07 -12.64
CA PRO A 285 -6.05 30.75 -12.85
C PRO A 285 -5.78 31.82 -11.81
N GLN A 286 -4.53 31.97 -11.41
CA GLN A 286 -4.04 32.97 -10.43
C GLN A 286 -4.69 32.83 -9.03
N ALA A 287 -5.14 31.63 -8.65
CA ALA A 287 -5.75 31.33 -7.35
C ALA A 287 -5.06 30.19 -6.62
N GLY A 288 -5.33 30.09 -5.33
CA GLY A 288 -4.89 29.00 -4.45
C GLY A 288 -6.05 28.34 -3.74
N LEU A 289 -5.92 27.05 -3.45
CA LEU A 289 -6.85 26.26 -2.67
C LEU A 289 -6.10 25.39 -1.67
N ARG A 290 -6.58 25.33 -0.43
CA ARG A 290 -6.10 24.39 0.59
C ARG A 290 -7.05 23.20 0.67
N VAL A 291 -6.48 22.00 0.64
CA VAL A 291 -7.19 20.72 0.85
C VAL A 291 -6.53 20.01 2.01
N GLU A 292 -7.32 19.52 2.94
CA GLU A 292 -6.84 19.01 4.22
C GLU A 292 -7.26 17.56 4.43
N ALA A 293 -6.30 16.71 4.83
CA ALA A 293 -6.53 15.38 5.35
C ALA A 293 -5.84 15.23 6.71
N VAL A 294 -6.54 14.71 7.69
CA VAL A 294 -5.98 14.48 9.03
C VAL A 294 -5.72 12.99 9.23
N LEU A 295 -4.46 12.68 9.49
CA LEU A 295 -4.04 11.36 9.88
C LEU A 295 -4.09 11.25 11.40
N ARG A 296 -4.85 10.31 11.92
CA ARG A 296 -4.88 10.02 13.36
C ARG A 296 -4.35 8.63 13.60
N GLN A 297 -3.36 8.53 14.48
CA GLN A 297 -2.95 7.29 15.09
C GLN A 297 -3.44 7.28 16.53
N GLN A 298 -4.21 6.27 16.89
CA GLN A 298 -4.71 6.11 18.24
C GLN A 298 -3.96 4.95 18.89
N ALA A 299 -3.10 5.29 19.85
CA ALA A 299 -2.58 4.33 20.79
C ALA A 299 -3.65 4.04 21.85
N PRO A 300 -3.74 2.82 22.39
CA PRO A 300 -4.63 2.54 23.52
C PRO A 300 -4.27 3.46 24.67
N SER A 301 -5.29 4.11 25.26
CA SER A 301 -5.11 4.88 26.49
C SER A 301 -4.42 3.99 27.53
N PRO A 302 -3.34 4.44 28.19
CA PRO A 302 -2.78 3.70 29.29
C PRO A 302 -3.89 3.54 30.33
N ARG A 303 -4.27 2.29 30.64
CA ARG A 303 -5.17 2.03 31.76
C ARG A 303 -4.46 2.51 33.03
N ALA A 304 -5.10 3.46 33.71
CA ALA A 304 -4.72 3.94 35.01
C ALA A 304 -4.72 2.82 36.07
#